data_9c3b81fd20dd7075d1d5462570ed2cb4
#
_entry.id   9c3b81fd20dd7075d1d5462570ed2cb4
#
_cell.length_a   1.000
_cell.length_b   1.000
_cell.length_c   1.000
_cell.angle_alpha   90.00
_cell.angle_beta   90.00
_cell.angle_gamma   90.00
#
_symmetry.space_group_name_H-M   'P 1'
#
loop_
_entity.id
_entity.type
_entity.pdbx_description
1 polymer ?
#
loop_
_entity_poly.entity_id
_entity_poly.type
_entity_poly.pdbx_seq_one_letter_code
_entity_poly.pdbx_strand_id
1 'polypeptide(L)'
;GNQGSNTNRDTSNDTVVKFEIVDTYPHAACLNTHLDVFINVFGIYVVSTSSIPEVYQQHTANVLAQYIDNDADGVPDDEKIIANLRDRLAVFPVWTPELREKVFSEPCDVHTAASMYRGNSDDDSDAWALNGGITSTNNINTRSGVNWDTNLEEVWHLISSAYYQVYPEYFADGRDCE
;
A
#
# COMPACT_ATOMS: atom_id res chain seq x y z
N GLY A 1 -24.99 -46.87 3.34
CA GLY A 1 -24.68 -45.87 4.31
C GLY A 1 -23.52 -45.00 3.80
N ASN A 2 -23.85 -43.81 3.24
CA ASN A 2 -22.88 -42.83 2.78
C ASN A 2 -22.67 -41.83 3.92
N GLN A 3 -21.50 -41.86 4.56
CA GLN A 3 -21.12 -40.82 5.49
C GLN A 3 -20.41 -39.73 4.71
N GLY A 4 -21.10 -38.60 4.52
CA GLY A 4 -20.53 -37.38 4.01
C GLY A 4 -19.56 -36.78 5.04
N SER A 5 -18.29 -36.70 4.67
CA SER A 5 -17.28 -35.97 5.42
C SER A 5 -17.56 -34.47 5.29
N ASN A 6 -18.11 -33.87 6.34
CA ASN A 6 -18.18 -32.43 6.51
C ASN A 6 -16.78 -31.94 6.87
N THR A 7 -16.01 -31.48 5.90
CA THR A 7 -14.82 -30.69 6.16
C THR A 7 -15.31 -29.32 6.59
N ASN A 8 -15.31 -29.07 7.91
CA ASN A 8 -15.35 -27.74 8.46
C ASN A 8 -14.17 -26.95 7.87
N ARG A 9 -14.46 -26.06 6.93
CA ARG A 9 -13.55 -25.00 6.56
C ARG A 9 -13.45 -24.11 7.79
N ASP A 10 -12.31 -24.19 8.46
CA ASP A 10 -11.92 -23.27 9.50
C ASP A 10 -11.91 -21.88 8.83
N THR A 11 -12.93 -21.08 9.14
CA THR A 11 -12.88 -19.64 8.81
C THR A 11 -11.92 -19.05 9.81
N SER A 12 -10.61 -19.07 9.46
CA SER A 12 -9.64 -18.23 10.14
C SER A 12 -10.21 -16.82 10.14
N ASN A 13 -10.46 -16.29 11.33
CA ASN A 13 -10.66 -14.87 11.51
C ASN A 13 -9.37 -14.21 11.01
N ASP A 14 -9.35 -13.76 9.77
CA ASP A 14 -8.40 -12.77 9.30
C ASP A 14 -8.67 -11.51 10.12
N THR A 15 -8.01 -11.42 11.25
CA THR A 15 -8.02 -10.22 12.08
C THR A 15 -7.23 -9.18 11.31
N VAL A 16 -7.95 -8.34 10.56
CA VAL A 16 -7.37 -7.14 9.96
C VAL A 16 -6.67 -6.36 11.07
N VAL A 17 -5.35 -6.24 10.96
CA VAL A 17 -4.55 -5.51 11.94
C VAL A 17 -4.92 -4.04 11.84
N LYS A 18 -5.29 -3.44 12.96
CA LYS A 18 -5.53 -2.01 13.04
C LYS A 18 -4.24 -1.31 13.47
N PHE A 19 -3.64 -0.58 12.53
CA PHE A 19 -2.45 0.22 12.80
C PHE A 19 -2.79 1.52 13.54
N GLU A 20 -1.86 2.00 14.35
CA GLU A 20 -1.95 3.32 14.97
C GLU A 20 -1.80 4.42 13.91
N ILE A 21 -2.66 5.43 13.98
CA ILE A 21 -2.57 6.63 13.17
C ILE A 21 -1.95 7.74 14.01
N VAL A 22 -0.92 8.39 13.47
CA VAL A 22 -0.34 9.61 14.04
C VAL A 22 -0.59 10.79 13.10
N ASP A 23 -0.65 12.00 13.66
CA ASP A 23 -0.97 13.23 12.92
C ASP A 23 0.26 13.98 12.42
N THR A 24 1.46 13.46 12.69
CA THR A 24 2.71 14.11 12.36
C THR A 24 3.72 13.10 11.82
N TYR A 25 4.27 13.40 10.63
CA TYR A 25 5.37 12.63 10.06
C TYR A 25 6.70 13.03 10.70
N PRO A 26 7.46 12.09 11.27
CA PRO A 26 8.63 12.42 12.08
C PRO A 26 9.89 12.79 11.28
N HIS A 27 9.95 12.42 9.98
CA HIS A 27 11.20 12.46 9.22
C HIS A 27 11.28 13.62 8.21
N ALA A 28 10.16 14.17 7.75
CA ALA A 28 10.14 15.27 6.79
C ALA A 28 8.95 16.20 7.05
N ALA A 29 9.23 17.39 7.59
CA ALA A 29 8.19 18.37 7.96
C ALA A 29 7.35 18.85 6.78
N CYS A 30 7.87 18.78 5.55
CA CYS A 30 7.15 19.16 4.33
C CYS A 30 5.84 18.37 4.13
N LEU A 31 5.80 17.09 4.51
CA LEU A 31 4.57 16.29 4.40
C LEU A 31 3.46 16.79 5.33
N ASN A 32 3.82 17.32 6.50
CA ASN A 32 2.85 17.80 7.50
C ASN A 32 2.11 19.07 7.07
N THR A 33 2.52 19.73 5.98
CA THR A 33 1.83 20.92 5.45
C THR A 33 0.46 20.57 4.87
N HIS A 34 0.33 19.39 4.27
CA HIS A 34 -0.87 18.99 3.53
C HIS A 34 -1.47 17.67 3.99
N LEU A 35 -0.74 16.90 4.79
CA LEU A 35 -1.13 15.58 5.27
C LEU A 35 -1.21 15.58 6.80
N ASP A 36 -2.16 14.85 7.35
CA ASP A 36 -2.43 14.76 8.79
C ASP A 36 -2.74 13.31 9.26
N VAL A 37 -2.48 12.34 8.37
CA VAL A 37 -2.64 10.92 8.67
C VAL A 37 -1.37 10.19 8.24
N PHE A 38 -0.70 9.54 9.20
CA PHE A 38 0.51 8.78 8.98
C PHE A 38 0.42 7.45 9.71
N ILE A 39 0.60 6.34 8.98
CA ILE A 39 0.57 4.99 9.53
C ILE A 39 1.93 4.36 9.32
N ASN A 40 2.61 4.03 10.42
CA ASN A 40 3.91 3.37 10.38
C ASN A 40 3.74 1.86 10.15
N VAL A 41 4.30 1.37 9.06
CA VAL A 41 4.36 -0.07 8.71
C VAL A 41 5.83 -0.45 8.54
N PHE A 42 6.43 -1.05 9.55
CA PHE A 42 7.85 -1.41 9.56
C PHE A 42 8.81 -0.25 9.23
N GLY A 43 8.46 0.99 9.60
CA GLY A 43 9.27 2.19 9.34
C GLY A 43 9.04 2.83 7.97
N ILE A 44 8.16 2.27 7.15
CA ILE A 44 7.63 2.85 5.91
C ILE A 44 6.24 3.39 6.22
N TYR A 45 5.90 4.57 5.71
CA TYR A 45 4.66 5.21 6.11
C TYR A 45 3.62 5.22 4.98
N VAL A 46 2.41 4.77 5.28
CA VAL A 46 1.23 5.15 4.52
C VAL A 46 0.86 6.56 4.96
N VAL A 47 0.73 7.47 4.00
CA VAL A 47 0.49 8.89 4.25
C VAL A 47 -0.80 9.36 3.59
N SER A 48 -1.60 10.16 4.28
CA SER A 48 -2.94 10.52 3.82
C SER A 48 -3.45 11.79 4.52
N THR A 49 -4.73 12.06 4.34
CA THR A 49 -5.46 13.11 5.04
C THR A 49 -6.71 12.56 5.70
N SER A 50 -7.12 13.17 6.80
CA SER A 50 -8.35 12.82 7.55
C SER A 50 -9.64 12.99 6.75
N SER A 51 -9.60 13.66 5.60
CA SER A 51 -10.73 13.73 4.67
C SER A 51 -11.02 12.41 3.95
N ILE A 52 -10.05 11.49 3.89
CA ILE A 52 -10.22 10.15 3.34
C ILE A 52 -10.62 9.20 4.47
N PRO A 53 -11.68 8.39 4.30
CA PRO A 53 -12.11 7.47 5.35
C PRO A 53 -11.00 6.49 5.77
N GLU A 54 -10.84 6.30 7.08
CA GLU A 54 -9.79 5.49 7.69
C GLU A 54 -9.69 4.08 7.12
N VAL A 55 -10.81 3.49 6.71
CA VAL A 55 -10.84 2.11 6.17
C VAL A 55 -9.92 1.93 4.95
N TYR A 56 -9.78 2.95 4.10
CA TYR A 56 -8.90 2.91 2.94
C TYR A 56 -7.42 2.97 3.35
N GLN A 57 -7.10 3.83 4.30
CA GLN A 57 -5.74 4.00 4.83
C GLN A 57 -5.27 2.72 5.53
N GLN A 58 -6.11 2.14 6.38
CA GLN A 58 -5.85 0.88 7.07
C GLN A 58 -5.71 -0.30 6.11
N HIS A 59 -6.55 -0.33 5.05
CA HIS A 59 -6.45 -1.36 4.03
C HIS A 59 -5.10 -1.33 3.31
N THR A 60 -4.67 -0.15 2.85
CA THR A 60 -3.35 0.03 2.23
C THR A 60 -2.21 -0.37 3.19
N ALA A 61 -2.30 0.01 4.47
CA ALA A 61 -1.31 -0.37 5.47
C ALA A 61 -1.23 -1.89 5.67
N ASN A 62 -2.38 -2.59 5.66
CA ASN A 62 -2.42 -4.05 5.73
C ASN A 62 -1.82 -4.71 4.48
N VAL A 63 -2.09 -4.19 3.27
CA VAL A 63 -1.48 -4.71 2.04
C VAL A 63 0.03 -4.49 2.07
N LEU A 64 0.49 -3.31 2.49
CA LEU A 64 1.92 -3.02 2.64
C LEU A 64 2.58 -3.96 3.66
N ALA A 65 1.95 -4.20 4.81
CA ALA A 65 2.45 -5.12 5.81
C ALA A 65 2.59 -6.55 5.27
N GLN A 66 1.61 -7.04 4.51
CA GLN A 66 1.66 -8.37 3.91
C GLN A 66 2.77 -8.53 2.86
N TYR A 67 3.14 -7.47 2.14
CA TYR A 67 4.29 -7.51 1.23
C TYR A 67 5.64 -7.52 1.96
N ILE A 68 5.69 -6.97 3.16
CA ILE A 68 6.91 -6.87 3.97
C ILE A 68 7.13 -8.11 4.83
N ASP A 69 6.05 -8.65 5.38
CA ASP A 69 6.00 -9.74 6.36
C ASP A 69 4.85 -10.68 5.96
N ASN A 70 5.13 -11.59 5.01
CA ASN A 70 4.11 -12.41 4.37
C ASN A 70 3.60 -13.54 5.27
N ASP A 71 4.42 -14.00 6.22
CA ASP A 71 4.03 -15.05 7.18
C ASP A 71 3.46 -14.47 8.49
N ALA A 72 3.42 -13.14 8.59
CA ALA A 72 2.84 -12.39 9.71
C ALA A 72 3.47 -12.72 11.07
N ASP A 73 4.79 -12.97 11.08
CA ASP A 73 5.54 -13.24 12.32
C ASP A 73 6.03 -11.96 13.01
N GLY A 74 5.82 -10.79 12.41
CA GLY A 74 6.21 -9.48 12.92
C GLY A 74 7.64 -9.06 12.56
N VAL A 75 8.30 -9.82 11.69
CA VAL A 75 9.66 -9.56 11.21
C VAL A 75 9.65 -9.43 9.68
N PRO A 76 10.24 -8.39 9.09
CA PRO A 76 10.33 -8.29 7.64
C PRO A 76 11.02 -9.51 7.00
N ASP A 77 10.41 -10.08 5.96
CA ASP A 77 10.97 -11.21 5.20
C ASP A 77 12.34 -10.88 4.57
N ASP A 78 12.54 -9.62 4.21
CA ASP A 78 13.83 -9.11 3.68
C ASP A 78 14.18 -7.75 4.28
N GLU A 79 15.01 -7.76 5.33
CA GLU A 79 15.44 -6.54 6.03
C GLU A 79 16.27 -5.60 5.14
N LYS A 80 16.96 -6.09 4.09
CA LYS A 80 17.73 -5.23 3.18
C LYS A 80 16.81 -4.37 2.32
N ILE A 81 15.70 -4.93 1.87
CA ILE A 81 14.66 -4.20 1.14
C ILE A 81 14.07 -3.11 2.03
N ILE A 82 13.73 -3.46 3.26
CA ILE A 82 13.12 -2.52 4.20
C ILE A 82 14.10 -1.43 4.64
N ALA A 83 15.36 -1.77 4.89
CA ALA A 83 16.41 -0.80 5.17
C ALA A 83 16.59 0.19 4.01
N ASN A 84 16.61 -0.27 2.76
CA ASN A 84 16.70 0.60 1.59
C ASN A 84 15.52 1.57 1.49
N LEU A 85 14.29 1.10 1.74
CA LEU A 85 13.10 1.97 1.72
C LEU A 85 13.12 2.98 2.88
N ARG A 86 13.51 2.58 4.08
CA ARG A 86 13.68 3.49 5.23
C ARG A 86 14.72 4.57 4.99
N ASP A 87 15.88 4.20 4.45
CA ASP A 87 16.99 5.12 4.17
C ASP A 87 16.58 6.19 3.15
N ARG A 88 15.68 5.86 2.24
CA ARG A 88 15.13 6.79 1.25
C ARG A 88 13.89 7.55 1.75
N LEU A 89 13.50 7.39 3.00
CA LEU A 89 12.26 7.94 3.56
C LEU A 89 11.04 7.58 2.70
N ALA A 90 10.91 6.30 2.37
CA ALA A 90 9.83 5.83 1.52
C ALA A 90 8.47 6.01 2.18
N VAL A 91 7.54 6.58 1.40
CA VAL A 91 6.14 6.77 1.79
C VAL A 91 5.21 6.24 0.71
N PHE A 92 4.04 5.77 1.12
CA PHE A 92 2.99 5.35 0.21
C PHE A 92 1.75 6.23 0.39
N PRO A 93 1.47 7.13 -0.55
CA PRO A 93 0.34 8.05 -0.43
C PRO A 93 -1.01 7.40 -0.74
N VAL A 94 -2.03 7.78 0.05
CA VAL A 94 -3.45 7.59 -0.25
C VAL A 94 -4.08 8.98 -0.27
N TRP A 95 -4.48 9.47 -1.43
CA TRP A 95 -4.89 10.86 -1.64
C TRP A 95 -5.97 11.05 -2.68
N THR A 96 -6.51 12.26 -2.77
CA THR A 96 -7.29 12.68 -3.94
C THR A 96 -6.36 13.23 -5.03
N PRO A 97 -6.80 13.31 -6.30
CA PRO A 97 -6.02 13.94 -7.36
C PRO A 97 -5.59 15.38 -7.02
N GLU A 98 -6.48 16.17 -6.39
CA GLU A 98 -6.18 17.55 -6.01
C GLU A 98 -5.15 17.64 -4.90
N LEU A 99 -5.17 16.70 -3.93
CA LEU A 99 -4.19 16.66 -2.85
C LEU A 99 -2.81 16.29 -3.38
N ARG A 100 -2.73 15.35 -4.32
CA ARG A 100 -1.49 14.99 -5.00
C ARG A 100 -0.81 16.23 -5.61
N GLU A 101 -1.57 17.02 -6.37
CA GLU A 101 -1.02 18.21 -7.03
C GLU A 101 -0.49 19.23 -5.99
N LYS A 102 -1.17 19.40 -4.85
CA LYS A 102 -0.70 20.26 -3.76
C LYS A 102 0.61 19.76 -3.14
N VAL A 103 0.68 18.47 -2.82
CA VAL A 103 1.88 17.88 -2.21
C VAL A 103 3.09 17.97 -3.15
N PHE A 104 2.92 17.68 -4.44
CA PHE A 104 4.00 17.76 -5.41
C PHE A 104 4.37 19.17 -5.86
N SER A 105 3.58 20.19 -5.53
CA SER A 105 3.94 21.59 -5.81
C SER A 105 5.08 22.10 -4.93
N GLU A 106 5.37 21.40 -3.84
CA GLU A 106 6.42 21.77 -2.89
C GLU A 106 7.51 20.70 -2.83
N PRO A 107 8.80 21.07 -2.83
CA PRO A 107 9.89 20.10 -2.70
C PRO A 107 9.81 19.36 -1.36
N CYS A 108 9.83 18.04 -1.42
CA CYS A 108 9.86 17.18 -0.25
C CYS A 108 10.79 15.99 -0.51
N ASP A 109 11.82 15.84 0.31
CA ASP A 109 12.83 14.80 0.15
C ASP A 109 12.32 13.47 0.75
N VAL A 110 11.36 12.88 0.08
CA VAL A 110 10.83 11.56 0.37
C VAL A 110 10.73 10.75 -0.92
N HIS A 111 10.84 9.43 -0.80
CA HIS A 111 10.66 8.55 -1.94
C HIS A 111 9.22 8.06 -2.03
N THR A 112 8.61 8.22 -3.20
CA THR A 112 7.34 7.55 -3.54
C THR A 112 7.43 7.00 -4.95
N ALA A 113 7.09 5.74 -5.14
CA ALA A 113 7.10 5.08 -6.45
C ALA A 113 5.68 4.94 -7.02
N ALA A 114 4.68 4.97 -6.14
CA ALA A 114 3.28 4.77 -6.50
C ALA A 114 2.35 5.36 -5.43
N SER A 115 1.06 5.38 -5.69
CA SER A 115 0.05 5.90 -4.76
C SER A 115 -1.33 5.33 -5.07
N MET A 116 -2.24 5.42 -4.11
CA MET A 116 -3.65 5.11 -4.30
C MET A 116 -4.50 6.38 -4.34
N TYR A 117 -5.47 6.40 -5.24
CA TYR A 117 -6.45 7.46 -5.30
C TYR A 117 -7.76 7.07 -4.64
N ARG A 118 -8.24 7.91 -3.72
CA ARG A 118 -9.59 7.87 -3.19
C ARG A 118 -10.21 9.26 -3.30
N GLY A 119 -10.90 9.50 -4.41
CA GLY A 119 -11.63 10.73 -4.68
C GLY A 119 -12.96 10.80 -3.93
N ASN A 120 -13.74 11.82 -4.23
CA ASN A 120 -15.05 12.04 -3.63
C ASN A 120 -16.13 11.10 -4.15
N SER A 121 -15.89 10.46 -5.27
CA SER A 121 -16.75 9.46 -5.92
C SER A 121 -15.95 8.23 -6.33
N ASP A 122 -16.64 7.14 -6.68
CA ASP A 122 -15.99 5.95 -7.19
C ASP A 122 -15.34 6.19 -8.58
N ASP A 123 -15.86 7.15 -9.35
CA ASP A 123 -15.31 7.50 -10.66
C ASP A 123 -13.94 8.20 -10.56
N ASP A 124 -13.66 8.85 -9.44
CA ASP A 124 -12.39 9.54 -9.15
C ASP A 124 -11.44 8.69 -8.29
N SER A 125 -11.72 7.39 -8.19
CA SER A 125 -11.01 6.49 -7.28
C SER A 125 -10.46 5.28 -8.02
N ASP A 126 -9.35 4.74 -7.49
CA ASP A 126 -8.87 3.42 -7.86
C ASP A 126 -9.86 2.32 -7.42
N ALA A 127 -9.61 1.09 -7.85
CA ALA A 127 -10.36 -0.04 -7.37
C ALA A 127 -9.85 -0.48 -5.99
N TRP A 128 -10.78 -0.63 -5.07
CA TRP A 128 -10.53 -1.02 -3.69
C TRP A 128 -11.31 -2.28 -3.33
N ALA A 129 -10.63 -3.32 -2.89
CA ALA A 129 -11.27 -4.54 -2.37
C ALA A 129 -11.45 -4.43 -0.85
N LEU A 130 -12.52 -3.76 -0.42
CA LEU A 130 -12.85 -3.61 0.99
C LEU A 130 -13.96 -4.58 1.39
N ASN A 131 -13.79 -5.28 2.53
CA ASN A 131 -14.82 -6.18 3.09
C ASN A 131 -15.39 -7.19 2.08
N GLY A 132 -14.52 -7.70 1.17
CA GLY A 132 -14.93 -8.68 0.16
C GLY A 132 -15.69 -8.12 -1.05
N GLY A 133 -15.77 -6.80 -1.19
CA GLY A 133 -16.37 -6.12 -2.34
C GLY A 133 -15.43 -5.14 -3.03
N ILE A 134 -15.66 -4.89 -4.32
CA ILE A 134 -14.98 -3.84 -5.07
C ILE A 134 -15.82 -2.57 -5.03
N THR A 135 -15.20 -1.44 -4.68
CA THR A 135 -15.88 -0.16 -4.43
C THR A 135 -15.87 0.79 -5.63
N SER A 136 -15.01 0.53 -6.63
CA SER A 136 -14.93 1.37 -7.83
C SER A 136 -15.34 0.61 -9.07
N THR A 137 -16.15 1.25 -9.92
CA THR A 137 -16.56 0.75 -11.23
C THR A 137 -15.70 1.29 -12.37
N ASN A 138 -14.84 2.28 -12.11
CA ASN A 138 -14.06 2.98 -13.13
C ASN A 138 -12.78 2.25 -13.54
N ASN A 139 -12.70 0.98 -13.24
CA ASN A 139 -11.49 0.23 -13.40
C ASN A 139 -11.40 -0.38 -14.80
N ILE A 140 -10.31 -0.07 -15.48
CA ILE A 140 -9.90 -0.74 -16.70
C ILE A 140 -9.77 -2.26 -16.55
N ASN A 141 -9.62 -2.75 -15.34
CA ASN A 141 -9.50 -4.17 -15.02
C ASN A 141 -10.85 -4.90 -14.95
N THR A 142 -11.98 -4.20 -14.99
CA THR A 142 -13.31 -4.85 -15.17
C THR A 142 -13.48 -5.54 -16.52
N ARG A 143 -12.51 -5.38 -17.43
CA ARG A 143 -12.51 -6.08 -18.74
C ARG A 143 -12.60 -7.59 -18.66
N SER A 144 -12.21 -8.21 -17.55
CA SER A 144 -12.22 -9.66 -17.37
C SER A 144 -13.28 -10.16 -16.39
N GLY A 145 -14.07 -9.27 -15.78
CA GLY A 145 -14.97 -9.64 -14.69
C GLY A 145 -14.24 -10.11 -13.41
N VAL A 146 -12.93 -9.86 -13.32
CA VAL A 146 -12.12 -10.16 -12.14
C VAL A 146 -12.15 -8.95 -11.21
N ASN A 147 -12.51 -9.20 -9.97
CA ASN A 147 -12.39 -8.22 -8.91
C ASN A 147 -10.90 -7.97 -8.63
N TRP A 148 -10.44 -6.74 -8.86
CA TRP A 148 -9.05 -6.34 -8.69
C TRP A 148 -8.93 -5.28 -7.61
N ASP A 149 -7.95 -5.44 -6.74
CA ASP A 149 -7.53 -4.41 -5.79
C ASP A 149 -6.27 -3.73 -6.31
N THR A 150 -6.38 -2.46 -6.66
CA THR A 150 -5.24 -1.68 -7.18
C THR A 150 -4.11 -1.55 -6.15
N ASN A 151 -4.39 -1.66 -4.84
CA ASN A 151 -3.34 -1.70 -3.83
C ASN A 151 -2.29 -2.79 -4.08
N LEU A 152 -2.68 -3.94 -4.62
CA LEU A 152 -1.74 -5.04 -4.90
C LEU A 152 -0.68 -4.62 -5.93
N GLU A 153 -1.06 -3.88 -6.95
CA GLU A 153 -0.15 -3.38 -7.97
C GLU A 153 0.67 -2.19 -7.46
N GLU A 154 0.00 -1.18 -6.92
CA GLU A 154 0.65 0.07 -6.54
C GLU A 154 1.61 -0.10 -5.35
N VAL A 155 1.24 -0.89 -4.34
CA VAL A 155 2.16 -1.21 -3.24
C VAL A 155 3.35 -2.01 -3.74
N TRP A 156 3.15 -2.94 -4.69
CA TRP A 156 4.25 -3.67 -5.31
C TRP A 156 5.23 -2.73 -6.03
N HIS A 157 4.78 -1.67 -6.67
CA HIS A 157 5.67 -0.68 -7.29
C HIS A 157 6.61 -0.04 -6.27
N LEU A 158 6.13 0.28 -5.06
CA LEU A 158 7.00 0.79 -4.00
C LEU A 158 8.03 -0.25 -3.56
N ILE A 159 7.60 -1.46 -3.26
CA ILE A 159 8.47 -2.56 -2.81
C ILE A 159 9.48 -2.93 -3.89
N SER A 160 9.05 -3.12 -5.14
CA SER A 160 9.92 -3.49 -6.25
C SER A 160 10.95 -2.41 -6.56
N SER A 161 10.68 -1.13 -6.29
CA SER A 161 11.65 -0.06 -6.43
C SER A 161 12.92 -0.26 -5.59
N ALA A 162 12.80 -0.96 -4.45
CA ALA A 162 13.93 -1.34 -3.62
C ALA A 162 14.64 -2.59 -4.15
N TYR A 163 13.90 -3.57 -4.70
CA TYR A 163 14.49 -4.76 -5.30
C TYR A 163 15.44 -4.42 -6.44
N TYR A 164 15.10 -3.46 -7.30
CA TYR A 164 15.99 -2.96 -8.37
C TYR A 164 17.32 -2.40 -7.85
N GLN A 165 17.33 -1.85 -6.63
CA GLN A 165 18.53 -1.27 -6.05
C GLN A 165 19.34 -2.25 -5.20
N VAL A 166 18.65 -3.14 -4.47
CA VAL A 166 19.29 -4.09 -3.55
C VAL A 166 19.79 -5.33 -4.28
N TYR A 167 19.06 -5.77 -5.31
CA TYR A 167 19.32 -6.99 -6.06
C TYR A 167 19.31 -6.74 -7.59
N PRO A 168 20.14 -5.81 -8.10
CA PRO A 168 20.12 -5.43 -9.51
C PRO A 168 20.40 -6.61 -10.45
N GLU A 169 21.15 -7.62 -9.99
CA GLU A 169 21.46 -8.83 -10.76
C GLU A 169 20.25 -9.69 -11.10
N TYR A 170 19.13 -9.52 -10.36
CA TYR A 170 17.89 -10.27 -10.58
C TYR A 170 16.76 -9.41 -11.13
N PHE A 171 16.81 -8.10 -10.86
CA PHE A 171 15.68 -7.18 -11.12
C PHE A 171 16.03 -6.02 -12.06
N ALA A 172 17.29 -5.90 -12.53
CA ALA A 172 17.66 -4.87 -13.49
C ALA A 172 16.99 -5.09 -14.86
N ASP A 173 16.58 -4.00 -15.50
CA ASP A 173 15.98 -4.00 -16.84
C ASP A 173 16.94 -4.60 -17.87
N GLY A 174 16.95 -5.91 -18.03
CA GLY A 174 17.37 -6.69 -19.19
C GLY A 174 18.61 -6.28 -20.01
N ARG A 175 19.28 -5.20 -19.64
CA ARG A 175 20.45 -4.69 -20.33
C ARG A 175 21.78 -5.23 -19.78
N ASP A 176 21.76 -5.83 -18.59
CA ASP A 176 22.94 -6.32 -17.90
C ASP A 176 22.77 -7.76 -17.34
N CYS A 177 21.75 -8.49 -17.78
CA CYS A 177 21.61 -9.92 -17.50
C CYS A 177 22.36 -10.70 -18.60
N GLU A 178 23.71 -10.73 -18.53
CA GLU A 178 24.55 -11.67 -19.27
C GLU A 178 24.88 -12.89 -18.41
#